data_02330cd1a5711c19d4ad3aa63bc1cc10
#
_entry.id   02330cd1a5711c19d4ad3aa63bc1cc10
#
_cell.length_a   1.000
_cell.length_b   1.000
_cell.length_c   1.000
_cell.angle_alpha   90.00
_cell.angle_beta   90.00
_cell.angle_gamma   90.00
#
_symmetry.space_group_name_H-M   'P 1'
#
loop_
_entity.id
_entity.type
_entity.pdbx_description
1 polymer ?
#
loop_
_entity_poly.entity_id
_entity_poly.type
_entity_poly.pdbx_seq_one_letter_code
_entity_poly.pdbx_strand_id
1 'polypeptide(L)'
;MELEKQIQEVYMSKKSINAYLYSKDDPTLSKDHPKRIFMDRDNGYLNSDVFPKNSEMKFLYEQDELLNFISSCLGVSPIYRWADPLACHAYNVMKPDGVLPWHFDSCEFTLSFMIQKPEKGGIFEYCPDIREPGNENLKEVKKVLDGDRKKVREL
;
A
#
# COMPACT_ATOMS: atom_id res chain seq x y z
N MET A 1 0.01 -19.02 17.11
CA MET A 1 0.39 -18.47 18.45
C MET A 1 1.49 -17.42 18.37
N GLU A 2 2.70 -17.74 17.85
CA GLU A 2 3.79 -16.75 17.76
C GLU A 2 3.45 -15.61 16.76
N LEU A 3 2.97 -15.96 15.60
CA LEU A 3 2.58 -14.98 14.56
C LEU A 3 1.40 -14.10 15.00
N GLU A 4 0.40 -14.66 15.65
CA GLU A 4 -0.74 -13.91 16.20
C GLU A 4 -0.31 -12.91 17.27
N LYS A 5 0.69 -13.28 18.09
CA LYS A 5 1.26 -12.42 19.12
C LYS A 5 2.05 -11.26 18.49
N GLN A 6 2.83 -11.56 17.47
CA GLN A 6 3.57 -10.55 16.69
C GLN A 6 2.62 -9.60 15.93
N ILE A 7 1.53 -10.12 15.38
CA ILE A 7 0.47 -9.30 14.76
C ILE A 7 -0.14 -8.34 15.79
N GLN A 8 -0.40 -8.78 17.00
CA GLN A 8 -0.92 -7.93 18.08
C GLN A 8 0.08 -6.84 18.51
N GLU A 9 1.37 -7.15 18.52
CA GLU A 9 2.43 -6.19 18.87
C GLU A 9 2.67 -5.15 17.79
N VAL A 10 2.50 -5.52 16.51
CA VAL A 10 2.64 -4.60 15.36
C VAL A 10 1.40 -3.73 15.18
N TYR A 11 0.26 -4.13 15.74
CA TYR A 11 -0.96 -3.32 15.75
C TYR A 11 -0.78 -2.08 16.64
N MET A 12 0.06 -1.19 16.17
CA MET A 12 0.35 0.08 16.85
C MET A 12 -0.66 1.13 16.43
N SER A 13 -1.10 1.89 17.41
CA SER A 13 -1.91 3.12 17.38
C SER A 13 -2.38 3.63 16.01
N LYS A 14 -3.65 3.93 15.91
CA LYS A 14 -4.23 4.74 14.84
C LYS A 14 -3.31 5.92 14.51
N LYS A 15 -2.96 6.05 13.24
CA LYS A 15 -2.18 7.16 12.73
C LYS A 15 -3.04 7.97 11.77
N SER A 16 -2.85 9.26 11.77
CA SER A 16 -3.41 10.13 10.74
C SER A 16 -2.33 10.40 9.69
N ILE A 17 -2.59 10.06 8.46
CA ILE A 17 -1.66 10.23 7.33
C ILE A 17 -2.39 10.80 6.12
N ASN A 18 -1.66 11.51 5.28
CA ASN A 18 -2.18 11.91 3.98
C ASN A 18 -1.90 10.84 2.90
N ALA A 19 -2.46 11.00 1.71
CA ALA A 19 -2.29 10.06 0.60
C ALA A 19 -0.83 9.88 0.12
N TYR A 20 0.07 10.74 0.53
CA TYR A 20 1.50 10.67 0.23
C TYR A 20 2.31 10.11 1.42
N LEU A 21 1.64 9.46 2.37
CA LEU A 21 2.20 8.81 3.56
C LEU A 21 2.89 9.75 4.56
N TYR A 22 2.65 11.06 4.46
CA TYR A 22 3.13 12.01 5.47
C TYR A 22 2.17 12.10 6.64
N SER A 23 2.70 12.21 7.85
CA SER A 23 1.96 12.40 9.11
C SER A 23 2.01 13.83 9.63
N LYS A 24 2.77 14.71 8.99
CA LYS A 24 2.91 16.12 9.37
C LYS A 24 2.24 17.02 8.34
N ASP A 25 1.50 18.02 8.83
CA ASP A 25 0.93 19.06 7.98
C ASP A 25 2.02 20.00 7.44
N ASP A 26 1.83 20.45 6.23
CA ASP A 26 2.67 21.48 5.61
C ASP A 26 1.84 22.77 5.41
N PRO A 27 1.96 23.73 6.33
CA PRO A 27 1.18 24.96 6.28
C PRO A 27 1.58 25.91 5.13
N THR A 28 2.64 25.62 4.40
CA THR A 28 3.05 26.39 3.21
C THR A 28 2.16 26.09 2.00
N LEU A 29 1.49 24.94 2.01
CA LEU A 29 0.54 24.54 0.97
C LEU A 29 -0.84 25.15 1.23
N SER A 30 -1.65 25.28 0.18
CA SER A 30 -3.04 25.71 0.32
C SER A 30 -3.83 24.73 1.20
N LYS A 31 -4.87 25.21 1.90
CA LYS A 31 -5.71 24.38 2.79
C LYS A 31 -6.34 23.18 2.06
N ASP A 32 -6.65 23.35 0.78
CA ASP A 32 -7.27 22.34 -0.07
C ASP A 32 -6.28 21.42 -0.79
N HIS A 33 -4.99 21.55 -0.49
CA HIS A 33 -3.98 20.74 -1.16
C HIS A 33 -4.09 19.26 -0.72
N PRO A 34 -4.04 18.26 -1.63
CA PRO A 34 -4.16 16.84 -1.29
C PRO A 34 -3.21 16.36 -0.19
N LYS A 35 -2.01 16.90 -0.11
CA LYS A 35 -1.03 16.60 0.96
C LYS A 35 -1.44 17.10 2.35
N ARG A 36 -2.50 17.91 2.44
CA ARG A 36 -3.08 18.40 3.71
C ARG A 36 -4.38 17.72 4.09
N ILE A 37 -4.84 16.76 3.30
CA ILE A 37 -6.01 15.92 3.60
C ILE A 37 -5.52 14.69 4.36
N PHE A 38 -5.79 14.63 5.65
CA PHE A 38 -5.36 13.54 6.52
C PHE A 38 -6.50 12.55 6.74
N MET A 39 -6.17 11.27 6.70
CA MET A 39 -7.09 10.15 6.87
C MET A 39 -6.57 9.23 7.96
N ASP A 40 -7.48 8.61 8.69
CA ASP A 40 -7.13 7.62 9.70
C ASP A 40 -6.59 6.36 9.03
N ARG A 41 -5.49 5.86 9.54
CA ARG A 41 -4.88 4.58 9.17
C ARG A 41 -4.84 3.66 10.40
N ASP A 42 -5.42 2.48 10.26
CA ASP A 42 -5.44 1.45 11.30
C ASP A 42 -5.28 0.06 10.67
N ASN A 43 -4.05 -0.23 10.23
CA ASN A 43 -3.66 -1.55 9.74
C ASN A 43 -2.36 -1.99 10.41
N GLY A 44 -2.19 -3.28 10.61
CA GLY A 44 -0.93 -3.89 11.03
C GLY A 44 0.01 -4.07 9.84
N TYR A 45 1.29 -4.03 10.11
CA TYR A 45 2.33 -4.26 9.13
C TYR A 45 3.38 -5.19 9.74
N LEU A 46 3.63 -6.32 9.08
CA LEU A 46 4.65 -7.27 9.48
C LEU A 46 5.83 -7.17 8.50
N ASN A 47 6.98 -6.86 9.05
CA ASN A 47 8.22 -6.82 8.26
C ASN A 47 8.61 -8.22 7.78
N SER A 48 9.40 -8.26 6.73
CA SER A 48 9.87 -9.51 6.13
C SER A 48 10.74 -10.37 7.06
N ASP A 49 11.42 -9.76 8.02
CA ASP A 49 12.33 -10.43 8.95
C ASP A 49 11.62 -11.26 10.05
N VAL A 50 10.32 -11.03 10.29
CA VAL A 50 9.54 -11.85 11.24
C VAL A 50 9.18 -13.22 10.68
N PHE A 51 9.31 -13.43 9.38
CA PHE A 51 9.00 -14.71 8.75
C PHE A 51 10.20 -15.65 8.68
N PRO A 52 9.96 -16.96 8.73
CA PRO A 52 11.03 -17.95 8.55
C PRO A 52 11.78 -17.73 7.22
N LYS A 53 13.09 -17.95 7.24
CA LYS A 53 13.92 -17.81 6.02
C LYS A 53 13.50 -18.70 4.85
N ASN A 54 12.83 -19.80 5.15
CA ASN A 54 12.29 -20.75 4.19
C ASN A 54 10.78 -20.60 3.97
N SER A 55 10.21 -19.43 4.26
CA SER A 55 8.80 -19.17 4.02
C SER A 55 8.49 -19.20 2.52
N GLU A 56 7.31 -19.71 2.17
CA GLU A 56 6.84 -19.81 0.78
C GLU A 56 6.79 -18.43 0.11
N MET A 57 6.43 -17.39 0.88
CA MET A 57 6.36 -16.02 0.36
C MET A 57 7.75 -15.48 0.00
N LYS A 58 8.76 -15.77 0.82
CA LYS A 58 10.14 -15.42 0.50
C LYS A 58 10.61 -16.17 -0.74
N PHE A 59 10.34 -17.46 -0.81
CA PHE A 59 10.66 -18.27 -1.99
C PHE A 59 10.02 -17.68 -3.24
N LEU A 60 8.73 -17.37 -3.20
CA LEU A 60 8.01 -16.76 -4.33
C LEU A 60 8.61 -15.40 -4.73
N TYR A 61 8.92 -14.56 -3.75
CA TYR A 61 9.52 -13.24 -4.00
C TYR A 61 10.89 -13.33 -4.70
N GLU A 62 11.67 -14.36 -4.38
CA GLU A 62 13.02 -14.56 -4.93
C GLU A 62 13.02 -15.23 -6.32
N GLN A 63 11.86 -15.66 -6.87
CA GLN A 63 11.81 -16.28 -8.19
C GLN A 63 11.98 -15.25 -9.32
N ASP A 64 12.94 -15.46 -10.20
CA ASP A 64 13.16 -14.60 -11.36
C ASP A 64 12.02 -14.71 -12.38
N GLU A 65 11.35 -15.86 -12.42
CA GLU A 65 10.16 -16.09 -13.26
C GLU A 65 9.02 -15.14 -12.89
N LEU A 66 8.79 -14.91 -11.59
CA LEU A 66 7.80 -13.94 -11.14
C LEU A 66 8.19 -12.52 -11.55
N LEU A 67 9.46 -12.14 -11.38
CA LEU A 67 9.96 -10.83 -11.78
C LEU A 67 9.79 -10.59 -13.28
N ASN A 68 10.18 -11.58 -14.09
CA ASN A 68 10.06 -11.55 -15.55
C ASN A 68 8.59 -11.48 -16.00
N PHE A 69 7.72 -12.23 -15.35
CA PHE A 69 6.27 -12.18 -15.61
C PHE A 69 5.71 -10.76 -15.36
N ILE A 70 6.02 -10.17 -14.21
CA ILE A 70 5.59 -8.81 -13.86
C ILE A 70 6.14 -7.80 -14.87
N SER A 71 7.42 -7.87 -15.19
CA SER A 71 8.07 -7.03 -16.20
C SER A 71 7.35 -7.10 -17.56
N SER A 72 6.98 -8.31 -17.98
CA SER A 72 6.25 -8.54 -19.23
C SER A 72 4.84 -7.96 -19.18
N CYS A 73 4.12 -8.12 -18.06
CA CYS A 73 2.78 -7.55 -17.88
C CYS A 73 2.77 -6.01 -17.92
N LEU A 74 3.81 -5.40 -17.36
CA LEU A 74 3.97 -3.94 -17.32
C LEU A 74 4.54 -3.37 -18.63
N GLY A 75 5.15 -4.18 -19.46
CA GLY A 75 5.90 -3.71 -20.63
C GLY A 75 7.14 -2.89 -20.27
N VAL A 76 7.68 -3.09 -19.06
CA VAL A 76 8.83 -2.34 -18.53
C VAL A 76 9.97 -3.30 -18.20
N SER A 77 11.18 -3.00 -18.68
CA SER A 77 12.37 -3.80 -18.42
C SER A 77 13.62 -2.91 -18.42
N PRO A 78 14.58 -3.14 -17.51
CA PRO A 78 14.49 -4.08 -16.39
C PRO A 78 13.66 -3.54 -15.22
N ILE A 79 13.09 -4.45 -14.42
CA ILE A 79 12.56 -4.15 -13.10
C ILE A 79 13.38 -4.88 -12.03
N TYR A 80 13.39 -4.35 -10.83
CA TYR A 80 14.24 -4.87 -9.76
C TYR A 80 13.42 -5.11 -8.50
N ARG A 81 13.85 -6.10 -7.71
CA ARG A 81 13.29 -6.33 -6.38
C ARG A 81 13.69 -5.19 -5.44
N TRP A 82 12.81 -4.89 -4.51
CA TRP A 82 13.10 -3.94 -3.45
C TRP A 82 14.26 -4.46 -2.59
N ALA A 83 15.28 -3.65 -2.41
CA ALA A 83 16.52 -4.06 -1.75
C ALA A 83 16.45 -4.05 -0.21
N ASP A 84 15.46 -3.38 0.39
CA ASP A 84 15.29 -3.35 1.83
C ASP A 84 14.81 -4.71 2.35
N PRO A 85 15.63 -5.43 3.15
CA PRO A 85 15.29 -6.75 3.65
C PRO A 85 14.11 -6.76 4.63
N LEU A 86 13.73 -5.62 5.19
CA LEU A 86 12.58 -5.51 6.10
C LEU A 86 11.26 -5.34 5.36
N ALA A 87 11.30 -4.76 4.17
CA ALA A 87 10.09 -4.37 3.44
C ALA A 87 9.86 -5.15 2.13
N CYS A 88 10.76 -6.06 1.75
CA CYS A 88 10.74 -6.70 0.43
C CYS A 88 9.52 -7.59 0.17
N HIS A 89 8.98 -8.27 1.18
CA HIS A 89 7.76 -9.10 1.11
C HIS A 89 6.94 -8.96 2.40
N ALA A 90 6.69 -7.73 2.80
CA ALA A 90 5.96 -7.43 4.02
C ALA A 90 4.46 -7.74 3.89
N TYR A 91 3.79 -7.93 5.02
CA TYR A 91 2.36 -8.21 5.06
C TYR A 91 1.59 -7.04 5.65
N ASN A 92 0.51 -6.67 5.00
CA ASN A 92 -0.52 -5.83 5.59
C ASN A 92 -1.55 -6.72 6.28
N VAL A 93 -1.83 -6.44 7.54
CA VAL A 93 -2.79 -7.19 8.35
C VAL A 93 -3.91 -6.26 8.76
N MET A 94 -5.13 -6.64 8.41
CA MET A 94 -6.33 -5.89 8.76
C MET A 94 -7.08 -6.61 9.89
N LYS A 95 -7.34 -5.92 10.99
CA LYS A 95 -8.28 -6.39 12.01
C LYS A 95 -9.71 -5.97 11.66
N PRO A 96 -10.74 -6.50 12.36
CA PRO A 96 -12.08 -5.95 12.26
C PRO A 96 -12.07 -4.43 12.45
N ASP A 97 -12.78 -3.70 11.59
CA ASP A 97 -12.84 -2.23 11.55
C ASP A 97 -11.50 -1.52 11.26
N GLY A 98 -10.48 -2.26 10.87
CA GLY A 98 -9.21 -1.69 10.41
C GLY A 98 -9.38 -0.89 9.12
N VAL A 99 -8.55 0.14 8.94
CA VAL A 99 -8.61 1.03 7.78
C VAL A 99 -7.23 1.19 7.16
N LEU A 100 -7.14 0.94 5.86
CA LEU A 100 -6.03 1.33 5.02
C LEU A 100 -6.54 2.41 4.05
N PRO A 101 -6.25 3.69 4.31
CA PRO A 101 -6.81 4.79 3.53
C PRO A 101 -6.15 4.91 2.16
N TRP A 102 -6.73 5.74 1.30
CA TRP A 102 -6.14 6.11 0.02
C TRP A 102 -4.69 6.56 0.18
N HIS A 103 -3.79 5.93 -0.56
CA HIS A 103 -2.38 6.30 -0.54
C HIS A 103 -1.70 5.95 -1.86
N PHE A 104 -0.56 6.54 -2.07
CA PHE A 104 0.39 6.17 -3.10
C PHE A 104 1.55 5.42 -2.44
N ASP A 105 1.94 4.31 -3.02
CA ASP A 105 3.14 3.61 -2.58
C ASP A 105 4.40 4.41 -2.90
N SER A 106 5.46 4.15 -2.14
CA SER A 106 6.74 4.86 -2.29
C SER A 106 7.64 4.29 -3.39
N CYS A 107 7.33 3.10 -3.90
CA CYS A 107 8.02 2.43 -4.99
C CYS A 107 7.28 2.61 -6.32
N GLU A 108 7.97 2.39 -7.43
CA GLU A 108 7.37 2.52 -8.77
C GLU A 108 6.32 1.44 -9.04
N PHE A 109 6.53 0.22 -8.54
CA PHE A 109 5.64 -0.91 -8.71
C PHE A 109 5.46 -1.64 -7.39
N THR A 110 4.21 -1.94 -7.07
CA THR A 110 3.84 -2.77 -5.92
C THR A 110 2.99 -3.93 -6.41
N LEU A 111 3.37 -5.14 -6.02
CA LEU A 111 2.59 -6.33 -6.26
C LEU A 111 1.87 -6.73 -4.97
N SER A 112 0.55 -6.73 -5.02
CA SER A 112 -0.29 -7.10 -3.89
C SER A 112 -0.92 -8.47 -4.09
N PHE A 113 -0.76 -9.35 -3.11
CA PHE A 113 -1.41 -10.65 -3.05
C PHE A 113 -2.47 -10.67 -1.96
N MET A 114 -3.68 -11.08 -2.31
CA MET A 114 -4.73 -11.34 -1.33
C MET A 114 -4.53 -12.73 -0.72
N ILE A 115 -3.91 -12.79 0.46
CA ILE A 115 -3.65 -14.05 1.17
C ILE A 115 -4.91 -14.56 1.87
N GLN A 116 -5.65 -13.65 2.50
CA GLN A 116 -6.88 -13.97 3.21
C GLN A 116 -7.95 -12.95 2.87
N LYS A 117 -9.03 -13.44 2.28
CA LYS A 117 -10.19 -12.60 1.95
C LYS A 117 -11.01 -12.32 3.22
N PRO A 118 -11.45 -11.08 3.46
CA PRO A 118 -12.35 -10.77 4.54
C PRO A 118 -13.73 -11.38 4.32
N GLU A 119 -14.44 -11.73 5.39
CA GLU A 119 -15.82 -12.22 5.32
C GLU A 119 -16.80 -11.09 4.94
N LYS A 120 -16.52 -9.88 5.36
CA LYS A 120 -17.33 -8.69 5.11
C LYS A 120 -16.49 -7.43 5.01
N GLY A 121 -16.78 -6.58 4.04
CA GLY A 121 -16.03 -5.35 3.80
C GLY A 121 -14.64 -5.61 3.22
N GLY A 122 -13.69 -4.71 3.47
CA GLY A 122 -12.30 -4.84 3.06
C GLY A 122 -12.09 -4.91 1.54
N ILE A 123 -12.98 -4.33 0.77
CA ILE A 123 -12.86 -4.23 -0.68
C ILE A 123 -11.62 -3.41 -1.01
N PHE A 124 -10.78 -3.94 -1.89
CA PHE A 124 -9.64 -3.18 -2.40
C PHE A 124 -10.12 -2.22 -3.49
N GLU A 125 -9.92 -0.94 -3.25
CA GLU A 125 -10.29 0.12 -4.18
C GLU A 125 -9.05 0.75 -4.81
N TYR A 126 -9.13 1.04 -6.10
CA TYR A 126 -8.03 1.71 -6.80
C TYR A 126 -8.55 2.71 -7.82
N CYS A 127 -7.74 3.70 -8.14
CA CYS A 127 -8.05 4.69 -9.16
C CYS A 127 -6.95 4.65 -10.24
N PRO A 128 -7.21 4.00 -11.39
CA PRO A 128 -6.21 3.89 -12.45
C PRO A 128 -5.96 5.26 -13.10
N ASP A 129 -4.76 5.43 -13.64
CA ASP A 129 -4.36 6.57 -14.48
C ASP A 129 -4.60 7.93 -13.81
N ILE A 130 -4.55 8.00 -12.47
CA ILE A 130 -4.79 9.23 -11.72
C ILE A 130 -3.57 10.17 -11.75
N ARG A 131 -2.37 9.62 -11.96
CA ARG A 131 -1.11 10.36 -12.10
C ARG A 131 -0.34 9.88 -13.32
N GLU A 132 0.55 10.74 -13.81
CA GLU A 132 1.48 10.45 -14.89
C GLU A 132 2.90 10.89 -14.47
N PRO A 133 3.97 10.33 -15.05
CA PRO A 133 5.31 10.83 -14.82
C PRO A 133 5.41 12.34 -15.08
N GLY A 134 5.89 13.10 -14.07
CA GLY A 134 5.98 14.54 -14.13
C GLY A 134 4.67 15.33 -13.93
N ASN A 135 3.54 14.64 -13.74
CA ASN A 135 2.25 15.28 -13.47
C ASN A 135 1.53 14.58 -12.30
N GLU A 136 1.59 15.19 -11.13
CA GLU A 136 0.91 14.72 -9.91
C GLU A 136 -0.63 14.79 -9.98
N ASN A 137 -1.18 15.51 -10.95
CA ASN A 137 -2.62 15.65 -11.17
C ASN A 137 -3.42 15.94 -9.89
N LEU A 138 -2.92 16.87 -9.08
CA LEU A 138 -3.42 17.15 -7.73
C LEU A 138 -4.94 17.41 -7.69
N LYS A 139 -5.50 17.98 -8.77
CA LYS A 139 -6.92 18.26 -8.88
C LYS A 139 -7.77 16.96 -8.90
N GLU A 140 -7.34 15.96 -9.67
CA GLU A 140 -8.07 14.67 -9.74
C GLU A 140 -7.84 13.87 -8.46
N VAL A 141 -6.63 13.89 -7.91
CA VAL A 141 -6.34 13.29 -6.60
C VAL A 141 -7.26 13.86 -5.54
N LYS A 142 -7.39 15.19 -5.48
CA LYS A 142 -8.30 15.84 -4.52
C LYS A 142 -9.75 15.38 -4.68
N LYS A 143 -10.25 15.26 -5.90
CA LYS A 143 -11.62 14.79 -6.14
C LYS A 143 -11.86 13.41 -5.53
N VAL A 144 -10.94 12.47 -5.72
CA VAL A 144 -11.05 11.11 -5.13
C VAL A 144 -11.01 11.19 -3.60
N LEU A 145 -10.12 11.98 -3.03
CA LEU A 145 -10.04 12.19 -1.58
C LEU A 145 -11.30 12.86 -1.00
N ASP A 146 -11.96 13.70 -1.76
CA ASP A 146 -13.24 14.33 -1.43
C ASP A 146 -14.46 13.40 -1.66
N GLY A 147 -14.25 12.16 -2.11
CA GLY A 147 -15.29 11.15 -2.29
C GLY A 147 -15.85 10.99 -3.71
N ASP A 148 -15.23 11.58 -4.73
CA ASP A 148 -15.61 11.30 -6.12
C ASP A 148 -15.21 9.88 -6.51
N ARG A 149 -16.21 9.03 -6.84
CA ARG A 149 -16.04 7.62 -7.15
C ARG A 149 -16.04 7.30 -8.66
N LYS A 150 -16.16 8.30 -9.54
CA LYS A 150 -16.35 8.08 -10.99
C LYS A 150 -15.24 7.27 -11.66
N LYS A 151 -14.00 7.43 -11.18
CA LYS A 151 -12.81 6.72 -11.70
C LYS A 151 -12.36 5.58 -10.79
N VAL A 152 -13.00 5.41 -9.64
CA VAL A 152 -12.64 4.36 -8.67
C VAL A 152 -13.17 3.02 -9.16
N ARG A 153 -12.33 2.00 -9.03
CA ARG A 153 -12.64 0.60 -9.31
C ARG A 153 -12.42 -0.23 -8.06
N GLU A 154 -13.05 -1.38 -8.02
CA GLU A 154 -13.02 -2.35 -6.92
C GLU A 154 -12.53 -3.70 -7.41
N LEU A 155 -11.81 -4.42 -6.54
CA LEU A 155 -11.35 -5.80 -6.74
C LEU A 155 -11.87 -6.71 -5.62
#